data_80f3ffe7f3cddf086671eb7c201dbab6
#
_entry.id   80f3ffe7f3cddf086671eb7c201dbab6
#
_cell.length_a   1.000
_cell.length_b   1.000
_cell.length_c   1.000
_cell.angle_alpha   90.00
_cell.angle_beta   90.00
_cell.angle_gamma   90.00
#
_symmetry.space_group_name_H-M   'P 1'
#
loop_
_entity.id
_entity.type
_entity.pdbx_description
1 polymer ?
#
loop_
_entity_poly.entity_id
_entity_poly.type
_entity_poly.pdbx_seq_one_letter_code
_entity_poly.pdbx_strand_id
1 'polypeptide(L)'
;AYLTDSGSMTGLIGYLSAKKFVGEMVGMGYAFGAIGIIVGVWHMWGQHKEGNVDYYLSTIAGAIFILLVAMIVRWYAAPLVAVASKAIGPVMGAKYLHQVLGLNYVVLGILAGIITVNVFGIPEWAENGVRLSRLGLKTGVILLGTLYSLGELASLGSLSAVMVGIFVLGAVGMVLWLGRRRKIPNSMSGVLSAGMGVCGVSATVAAAPVVQAKSVEIAYTIGTILIWGVGCMFLFPVFGHMLDLGHIQFGAWAGTGILNSAQVAGAALAFQPDGIETLKVAEIFNITRVLFLPIIVLWLAIWYVRLEETDPGHTVNVGTVIFEKF
;
A
#
# COMPACT_ATOMS: atom_id res chain seq x y z
N ALA A 1 18.83 -18.71 -1.27
CA ALA A 1 19.97 -19.56 -1.63
C ALA A 1 19.59 -21.06 -1.63
N TYR A 2 19.00 -21.61 -0.56
CA TYR A 2 18.65 -23.04 -0.49
C TYR A 2 17.59 -23.51 -1.51
N LEU A 3 16.72 -22.63 -1.98
CA LEU A 3 15.67 -22.97 -2.95
C LEU A 3 16.11 -22.80 -4.40
N THR A 4 17.28 -22.20 -4.66
CA THR A 4 17.75 -21.95 -6.01
C THR A 4 18.40 -23.17 -6.66
N ASP A 5 18.98 -24.07 -5.85
CA ASP A 5 19.76 -25.20 -6.40
C ASP A 5 19.01 -26.54 -6.54
N SER A 6 17.91 -26.74 -5.83
CA SER A 6 17.18 -28.02 -5.87
C SER A 6 15.69 -27.81 -6.06
N GLY A 7 15.23 -27.79 -7.29
CA GLY A 7 13.80 -27.85 -7.64
C GLY A 7 13.13 -29.18 -7.26
N SER A 8 13.64 -29.90 -6.26
CA SER A 8 13.18 -31.21 -5.82
C SER A 8 12.59 -31.15 -4.42
N MET A 9 11.71 -32.10 -4.11
CA MET A 9 11.15 -32.33 -2.76
C MET A 9 12.24 -32.44 -1.70
N THR A 10 13.43 -32.94 -2.04
CA THR A 10 14.61 -33.01 -1.18
C THR A 10 15.12 -31.63 -0.76
N GLY A 11 15.03 -30.62 -1.60
CA GLY A 11 15.37 -29.23 -1.26
C GLY A 11 14.41 -28.61 -0.25
N LEU A 12 13.12 -28.92 -0.34
CA LEU A 12 12.12 -28.48 0.62
C LEU A 12 12.34 -29.14 1.99
N ILE A 13 12.61 -30.45 2.02
CA ILE A 13 12.91 -31.19 3.26
C ILE A 13 14.18 -30.65 3.91
N GLY A 14 15.24 -30.41 3.12
CA GLY A 14 16.48 -29.79 3.61
C GLY A 14 16.26 -28.38 4.16
N TYR A 15 15.40 -27.58 3.55
CA TYR A 15 15.02 -26.26 4.07
C TYR A 15 14.24 -26.36 5.38
N LEU A 16 13.24 -27.24 5.45
CA LEU A 16 12.43 -27.45 6.65
C LEU A 16 13.21 -28.00 7.84
N SER A 17 14.27 -28.79 7.58
CA SER A 17 15.16 -29.33 8.61
C SER A 17 16.33 -28.40 8.97
N ALA A 18 16.51 -27.28 8.28
CA ALA A 18 17.61 -26.37 8.55
C ALA A 18 17.48 -25.75 9.95
N LYS A 19 18.61 -25.66 10.68
CA LYS A 19 18.66 -25.10 12.05
C LYS A 19 18.02 -23.70 12.14
N LYS A 20 18.16 -22.88 11.09
CA LYS A 20 17.54 -21.55 11.01
C LYS A 20 16.02 -21.65 10.96
N PHE A 21 15.47 -22.58 10.17
CA PHE A 21 14.04 -22.79 10.05
C PHE A 21 13.42 -23.28 11.37
N VAL A 22 14.07 -24.22 12.04
CA VAL A 22 13.65 -24.72 13.36
C VAL A 22 13.66 -23.57 14.39
N GLY A 23 14.67 -22.71 14.36
CA GLY A 23 14.73 -21.51 15.21
C GLY A 23 13.57 -20.55 14.97
N GLU A 24 13.19 -20.33 13.71
CA GLU A 24 12.04 -19.49 13.34
C GLU A 24 10.70 -20.13 13.78
N MET A 25 10.57 -21.45 13.66
CA MET A 25 9.40 -22.18 14.20
C MET A 25 9.23 -22.02 15.71
N VAL A 26 10.33 -22.14 16.45
CA VAL A 26 10.34 -21.93 17.90
C VAL A 26 9.97 -20.48 18.22
N GLY A 27 10.53 -19.52 17.49
CA GLY A 27 10.18 -18.09 17.61
C GLY A 27 8.69 -17.84 17.38
N MET A 28 8.09 -18.46 16.34
CA MET A 28 6.64 -18.39 16.11
C MET A 28 5.84 -19.02 17.25
N GLY A 29 6.30 -20.14 17.80
CA GLY A 29 5.66 -20.77 18.96
C GLY A 29 5.62 -19.84 20.17
N TYR A 30 6.72 -19.13 20.46
CA TYR A 30 6.74 -18.11 21.51
C TYR A 30 5.80 -16.95 21.21
N ALA A 31 5.73 -16.48 19.96
CA ALA A 31 4.84 -15.40 19.56
C ALA A 31 3.36 -15.80 19.67
N PHE A 32 2.99 -17.03 19.27
CA PHE A 32 1.64 -17.58 19.51
C PHE A 32 1.32 -17.70 20.99
N GLY A 33 2.28 -18.17 21.79
CA GLY A 33 2.14 -18.20 23.24
C GLY A 33 1.92 -16.81 23.84
N ALA A 34 2.67 -15.80 23.37
CA ALA A 34 2.50 -14.42 23.78
C ALA A 34 1.13 -13.86 23.42
N ILE A 35 0.62 -14.11 22.20
CA ILE A 35 -0.76 -13.74 21.81
C ILE A 35 -1.75 -14.41 22.77
N GLY A 36 -1.61 -15.71 23.00
CA GLY A 36 -2.51 -16.46 23.89
C GLY A 36 -2.54 -15.88 25.30
N ILE A 37 -1.37 -15.53 25.85
CA ILE A 37 -1.28 -14.90 27.17
C ILE A 37 -1.93 -13.50 27.16
N ILE A 38 -1.62 -12.65 26.17
CA ILE A 38 -2.17 -11.30 26.04
C ILE A 38 -3.69 -11.35 25.91
N VAL A 39 -4.21 -12.20 25.04
CA VAL A 39 -5.66 -12.37 24.84
C VAL A 39 -6.31 -12.97 26.09
N GLY A 40 -5.66 -13.96 26.73
CA GLY A 40 -6.15 -14.57 27.97
C GLY A 40 -6.23 -13.57 29.11
N VAL A 41 -5.19 -12.76 29.33
CA VAL A 41 -5.18 -11.70 30.33
C VAL A 41 -6.24 -10.63 30.02
N TRP A 42 -6.39 -10.27 28.75
CA TRP A 42 -7.42 -9.34 28.29
C TRP A 42 -8.84 -9.86 28.59
N HIS A 43 -9.13 -11.13 28.26
CA HIS A 43 -10.42 -11.75 28.59
C HIS A 43 -10.67 -11.86 30.10
N MET A 44 -9.65 -12.12 30.89
CA MET A 44 -9.80 -12.16 32.35
C MET A 44 -10.06 -10.79 32.98
N TRP A 45 -9.48 -9.74 32.41
CA TRP A 45 -9.58 -8.37 32.93
C TRP A 45 -10.67 -7.53 32.25
N GLY A 46 -10.91 -7.77 30.96
CA GLY A 46 -11.80 -6.95 30.14
C GLY A 46 -13.28 -7.11 30.44
N GLN A 47 -13.68 -8.13 31.22
CA GLN A 47 -15.09 -8.28 31.65
C GLN A 47 -15.52 -7.21 32.66
N HIS A 48 -14.62 -6.32 33.12
CA HIS A 48 -14.94 -5.44 34.23
C HIS A 48 -14.77 -3.94 34.00
N LYS A 49 -14.13 -3.47 32.93
CA LYS A 49 -14.04 -2.01 32.64
C LYS A 49 -13.69 -1.73 31.17
N GLU A 50 -14.52 -0.96 30.49
CA GLU A 50 -14.15 -0.20 29.30
C GLU A 50 -13.02 0.79 29.71
N GLY A 51 -11.77 0.45 29.47
CA GLY A 51 -10.62 1.25 29.87
C GLY A 51 -9.44 1.17 28.89
N ASN A 52 -8.51 2.12 29.04
CA ASN A 52 -7.30 2.21 28.21
C ASN A 52 -6.49 0.90 28.14
N VAL A 53 -6.56 0.05 29.18
CA VAL A 53 -5.83 -1.23 29.23
C VAL A 53 -6.29 -2.19 28.14
N ASP A 54 -7.59 -2.30 27.89
CA ASP A 54 -8.16 -3.17 26.86
C ASP A 54 -7.69 -2.74 25.47
N TYR A 55 -7.61 -1.44 25.24
CA TYR A 55 -7.10 -0.88 23.99
C TYR A 55 -5.63 -1.26 23.76
N TYR A 56 -4.76 -1.11 24.75
CA TYR A 56 -3.33 -1.45 24.63
C TYR A 56 -3.10 -2.94 24.42
N LEU A 57 -3.80 -3.79 25.18
CA LEU A 57 -3.67 -5.24 25.06
C LEU A 57 -4.17 -5.74 23.69
N SER A 58 -5.31 -5.25 23.22
CA SER A 58 -5.84 -5.52 21.88
C SER A 58 -4.86 -5.06 20.78
N THR A 59 -4.25 -3.88 20.95
CA THR A 59 -3.28 -3.33 20.00
C THR A 59 -2.03 -4.21 19.92
N ILE A 60 -1.47 -4.63 21.04
CA ILE A 60 -0.28 -5.49 21.09
C ILE A 60 -0.60 -6.87 20.53
N ALA A 61 -1.71 -7.47 20.92
CA ALA A 61 -2.14 -8.78 20.44
C ALA A 61 -2.35 -8.77 18.91
N GLY A 62 -3.03 -7.75 18.40
CA GLY A 62 -3.24 -7.60 16.96
C GLY A 62 -1.96 -7.32 16.18
N ALA A 63 -1.01 -6.55 16.74
CA ALA A 63 0.30 -6.34 16.12
C ALA A 63 1.11 -7.65 16.03
N ILE A 64 1.12 -8.45 17.10
CA ILE A 64 1.76 -9.77 17.10
C ILE A 64 1.07 -10.69 16.09
N PHE A 65 -0.26 -10.67 16.00
CA PHE A 65 -1.02 -11.47 15.01
C PHE A 65 -0.61 -11.15 13.58
N ILE A 66 -0.50 -9.86 13.22
CA ILE A 66 -0.05 -9.44 11.88
C ILE A 66 1.38 -9.92 11.59
N LEU A 67 2.28 -9.75 12.56
CA LEU A 67 3.65 -10.21 12.42
C LEU A 67 3.72 -11.73 12.21
N LEU A 68 2.92 -12.51 12.93
CA LEU A 68 2.84 -13.95 12.75
C LEU A 68 2.33 -14.35 11.36
N VAL A 69 1.26 -13.72 10.88
CA VAL A 69 0.76 -13.97 9.52
C VAL A 69 1.85 -13.64 8.50
N ALA A 70 2.55 -12.52 8.66
CA ALA A 70 3.64 -12.14 7.78
C ALA A 70 4.81 -13.13 7.83
N MET A 71 5.18 -13.63 9.00
CA MET A 71 6.22 -14.65 9.17
C MET A 71 5.82 -15.99 8.52
N ILE A 72 4.58 -16.43 8.72
CA ILE A 72 4.05 -17.64 8.08
C ILE A 72 4.14 -17.53 6.56
N VAL A 73 3.71 -16.40 6.01
CA VAL A 73 3.79 -16.19 4.56
C VAL A 73 5.23 -16.18 4.08
N ARG A 74 6.12 -15.45 4.74
CA ARG A 74 7.52 -15.33 4.33
C ARG A 74 8.29 -16.63 4.39
N TRP A 75 8.10 -17.40 5.47
CA TRP A 75 8.93 -18.58 5.76
C TRP A 75 8.32 -19.90 5.30
N TYR A 76 6.99 -19.96 5.08
CA TYR A 76 6.32 -21.18 4.65
C TYR A 76 5.65 -21.03 3.28
N ALA A 77 4.76 -20.03 3.12
CA ALA A 77 3.98 -19.93 1.90
C ALA A 77 4.85 -19.55 0.69
N ALA A 78 5.75 -18.58 0.82
CA ALA A 78 6.58 -18.14 -0.29
C ALA A 78 7.56 -19.22 -0.77
N PRO A 79 8.28 -19.95 0.09
CA PRO A 79 9.09 -21.11 -0.33
C PRO A 79 8.27 -22.22 -0.99
N LEU A 80 7.08 -22.53 -0.47
CA LEU A 80 6.20 -23.55 -1.07
C LEU A 80 5.77 -23.16 -2.48
N VAL A 81 5.35 -21.90 -2.68
CA VAL A 81 4.98 -21.38 -4.01
C VAL A 81 6.19 -21.40 -4.96
N ALA A 82 7.38 -21.07 -4.47
CA ALA A 82 8.59 -21.12 -5.28
C ALA A 82 8.92 -22.55 -5.75
N VAL A 83 8.79 -23.56 -4.85
CA VAL A 83 8.99 -24.97 -5.20
C VAL A 83 7.91 -25.46 -6.17
N ALA A 84 6.65 -25.16 -5.89
CA ALA A 84 5.54 -25.54 -6.78
C ALA A 84 5.69 -24.93 -8.17
N SER A 85 6.11 -23.66 -8.25
CA SER A 85 6.31 -22.99 -9.54
C SER A 85 7.47 -23.57 -10.36
N LYS A 86 8.52 -24.08 -9.70
CA LYS A 86 9.62 -24.79 -10.35
C LYS A 86 9.18 -26.16 -10.90
N ALA A 87 8.26 -26.83 -10.22
CA ALA A 87 7.70 -28.11 -10.68
C ALA A 87 6.76 -27.94 -11.88
N ILE A 88 5.98 -26.86 -11.90
CA ILE A 88 4.97 -26.57 -12.95
C ILE A 88 5.59 -25.82 -14.13
N GLY A 89 6.62 -25.01 -13.89
CA GLY A 89 7.24 -24.12 -14.88
C GLY A 89 7.65 -24.81 -16.20
N PRO A 90 8.32 -25.97 -16.18
CA PRO A 90 8.70 -26.69 -17.41
C PRO A 90 7.49 -27.10 -18.25
N VAL A 91 6.36 -27.42 -17.63
CA VAL A 91 5.11 -27.82 -18.32
C VAL A 91 4.48 -26.63 -19.04
N MET A 92 4.65 -25.41 -18.51
CA MET A 92 4.10 -24.17 -19.07
C MET A 92 5.11 -23.37 -19.92
N GLY A 93 6.31 -23.90 -20.16
CA GLY A 93 7.34 -23.24 -20.96
C GLY A 93 8.03 -22.04 -20.27
N ALA A 94 7.77 -21.82 -18.97
CA ALA A 94 8.36 -20.75 -18.19
C ALA A 94 9.31 -21.32 -17.11
N LYS A 95 10.59 -20.96 -17.16
CA LYS A 95 11.62 -21.50 -16.26
C LYS A 95 11.39 -21.15 -14.78
N TYR A 96 10.72 -20.01 -14.51
CA TYR A 96 10.44 -19.51 -13.16
C TYR A 96 9.09 -18.78 -13.14
N LEU A 97 8.01 -19.54 -13.13
CA LEU A 97 6.65 -19.00 -13.18
C LEU A 97 6.34 -18.01 -12.03
N HIS A 98 6.87 -18.26 -10.82
CA HIS A 98 6.68 -17.36 -9.67
C HIS A 98 7.36 -16.01 -9.85
N GLN A 99 8.50 -15.95 -10.60
CA GLN A 99 9.16 -14.67 -10.88
C GLN A 99 8.41 -13.89 -11.97
N VAL A 100 7.95 -14.59 -13.03
CA VAL A 100 7.14 -13.97 -14.08
C VAL A 100 5.82 -13.42 -13.53
N LEU A 101 5.18 -14.14 -12.61
CA LEU A 101 3.95 -13.70 -11.95
C LEU A 101 4.18 -12.76 -10.76
N GLY A 102 5.43 -12.45 -10.42
CA GLY A 102 5.77 -11.60 -9.28
C GLY A 102 5.31 -12.17 -7.92
N LEU A 103 5.10 -13.48 -7.80
CA LEU A 103 4.61 -14.16 -6.60
C LEU A 103 5.71 -14.28 -5.54
N ASN A 104 6.12 -13.15 -4.99
CA ASN A 104 7.06 -13.09 -3.87
C ASN A 104 6.32 -13.07 -2.51
N TYR A 105 7.08 -13.08 -1.42
CA TYR A 105 6.52 -13.09 -0.06
C TYR A 105 5.66 -11.84 0.24
N VAL A 106 5.92 -10.70 -0.40
CA VAL A 106 5.14 -9.46 -0.21
C VAL A 106 3.76 -9.60 -0.85
N VAL A 107 3.73 -10.04 -2.11
CA VAL A 107 2.49 -10.29 -2.86
C VAL A 107 1.65 -11.36 -2.18
N LEU A 108 2.28 -12.46 -1.76
CA LEU A 108 1.60 -13.52 -1.01
C LEU A 108 1.09 -13.02 0.35
N GLY A 109 1.83 -12.13 1.02
CA GLY A 109 1.39 -11.48 2.26
C GLY A 109 0.15 -10.62 2.07
N ILE A 110 0.09 -9.86 0.99
CA ILE A 110 -1.09 -9.06 0.64
C ILE A 110 -2.29 -9.95 0.33
N LEU A 111 -2.09 -11.00 -0.47
CA LEU A 111 -3.16 -11.97 -0.76
C LEU A 111 -3.65 -12.67 0.51
N ALA A 112 -2.73 -13.10 1.38
CA ALA A 112 -3.08 -13.69 2.67
C ALA A 112 -3.88 -12.72 3.54
N GLY A 113 -3.50 -11.44 3.58
CA GLY A 113 -4.24 -10.39 4.27
C GLY A 113 -5.66 -10.20 3.72
N ILE A 114 -5.80 -10.14 2.39
CA ILE A 114 -7.10 -10.03 1.72
C ILE A 114 -7.98 -11.25 2.05
N ILE A 115 -7.44 -12.46 1.97
CA ILE A 115 -8.16 -13.69 2.29
C ILE A 115 -8.57 -13.69 3.77
N THR A 116 -7.65 -13.37 4.68
CA THR A 116 -7.93 -13.34 6.11
C THR A 116 -9.09 -12.39 6.42
N VAL A 117 -9.07 -11.18 5.90
CA VAL A 117 -10.12 -10.19 6.18
C VAL A 117 -11.46 -10.57 5.57
N ASN A 118 -11.49 -11.10 4.34
CA ASN A 118 -12.76 -11.33 3.63
C ASN A 118 -13.37 -12.70 3.91
N VAL A 119 -12.55 -13.72 4.26
CA VAL A 119 -13.05 -15.10 4.50
C VAL A 119 -13.22 -15.37 5.98
N PHE A 120 -12.22 -15.01 6.80
CA PHE A 120 -12.23 -15.31 8.24
C PHE A 120 -12.71 -14.14 9.10
N GLY A 121 -12.68 -12.91 8.56
CA GLY A 121 -12.91 -11.68 9.32
C GLY A 121 -11.72 -11.32 10.22
N ILE A 122 -11.76 -10.11 10.77
CA ILE A 122 -10.76 -9.68 11.76
C ILE A 122 -11.34 -9.98 13.14
N PRO A 123 -10.66 -10.76 14.00
CA PRO A 123 -11.10 -10.95 15.38
C PRO A 123 -11.19 -9.60 16.10
N GLU A 124 -12.20 -9.39 16.94
CA GLU A 124 -12.39 -8.14 17.69
C GLU A 124 -11.15 -7.74 18.49
N TRP A 125 -10.48 -8.70 19.11
CA TRP A 125 -9.23 -8.49 19.85
C TRP A 125 -8.05 -8.05 18.97
N ALA A 126 -8.08 -8.25 17.67
CA ALA A 126 -6.99 -7.89 16.75
C ALA A 126 -7.24 -6.57 16.01
N GLU A 127 -8.45 -6.02 16.05
CA GLU A 127 -8.86 -4.88 15.24
C GLU A 127 -7.97 -3.64 15.45
N ASN A 128 -7.67 -3.30 16.71
CA ASN A 128 -6.82 -2.15 17.03
C ASN A 128 -5.39 -2.33 16.52
N GLY A 129 -4.84 -3.55 16.61
CA GLY A 129 -3.51 -3.86 16.07
C GLY A 129 -3.46 -3.78 14.55
N VAL A 130 -4.53 -4.22 13.86
CA VAL A 130 -4.63 -4.07 12.40
C VAL A 130 -4.63 -2.59 12.01
N ARG A 131 -5.30 -1.73 12.76
CA ARG A 131 -5.24 -0.26 12.55
C ARG A 131 -3.83 0.30 12.71
N LEU A 132 -3.04 -0.25 13.65
CA LEU A 132 -1.66 0.14 13.89
C LEU A 132 -0.72 -0.19 12.71
N SER A 133 -1.06 -1.16 11.86
CA SER A 133 -0.26 -1.53 10.69
C SER A 133 0.02 -0.35 9.76
N ARG A 134 -0.92 0.61 9.65
CA ARG A 134 -0.73 1.84 8.88
C ARG A 134 0.38 2.72 9.45
N LEU A 135 0.49 2.76 10.78
CA LEU A 135 1.56 3.49 11.47
C LEU A 135 2.90 2.79 11.25
N GLY A 136 2.92 1.45 11.34
CA GLY A 136 4.10 0.63 11.03
C GLY A 136 4.62 0.85 9.61
N LEU A 137 3.73 0.90 8.62
CA LEU A 137 4.10 1.23 7.25
C LEU A 137 4.73 2.62 7.14
N LYS A 138 4.10 3.64 7.73
CA LYS A 138 4.63 5.01 7.70
C LYS A 138 6.00 5.09 8.38
N THR A 139 6.17 4.43 9.52
CA THR A 139 7.46 4.36 10.23
C THR A 139 8.51 3.66 9.37
N GLY A 140 8.15 2.57 8.69
CA GLY A 140 9.03 1.88 7.74
C GLY A 140 9.50 2.77 6.60
N VAL A 141 8.60 3.56 6.01
CA VAL A 141 8.95 4.53 4.95
C VAL A 141 9.85 5.64 5.48
N ILE A 142 9.62 6.13 6.69
CA ILE A 142 10.50 7.14 7.34
C ILE A 142 11.90 6.55 7.56
N LEU A 143 11.98 5.33 8.09
CA LEU A 143 13.26 4.63 8.29
C LEU A 143 13.98 4.35 6.96
N LEU A 144 13.22 4.06 5.90
CA LEU A 144 13.80 3.92 4.57
C LEU A 144 14.51 5.21 4.13
N GLY A 145 14.00 6.37 4.54
CA GLY A 145 14.64 7.67 4.29
C GLY A 145 16.07 7.77 4.82
N THR A 146 16.43 7.04 5.87
CA THR A 146 17.79 7.02 6.43
C THR A 146 18.80 6.30 5.52
N LEU A 147 18.32 5.54 4.54
CA LEU A 147 19.16 4.82 3.58
C LEU A 147 19.57 5.66 2.37
N TYR A 148 19.06 6.89 2.25
CA TYR A 148 19.41 7.79 1.16
C TYR A 148 20.60 8.67 1.52
N SER A 149 21.50 8.88 0.58
CA SER A 149 22.44 9.98 0.67
C SER A 149 21.76 11.30 0.26
N LEU A 150 22.19 12.42 0.84
CA LEU A 150 21.66 13.74 0.47
C LEU A 150 21.88 14.06 -1.02
N GLY A 151 22.95 13.55 -1.63
CA GLY A 151 23.21 13.70 -3.05
C GLY A 151 22.25 12.92 -3.93
N GLU A 152 21.93 11.67 -3.58
CA GLU A 152 20.92 10.86 -4.28
C GLU A 152 19.53 11.49 -4.17
N LEU A 153 19.18 11.96 -2.97
CA LEU A 153 17.91 12.62 -2.73
C LEU A 153 17.78 13.92 -3.54
N ALA A 154 18.84 14.71 -3.66
CA ALA A 154 18.82 15.95 -4.43
C ALA A 154 18.73 15.69 -5.94
N SER A 155 19.50 14.74 -6.48
CA SER A 155 19.52 14.43 -7.91
C SER A 155 18.23 13.75 -8.39
N LEU A 156 17.80 12.69 -7.72
CA LEU A 156 16.56 12.00 -8.05
C LEU A 156 15.32 12.83 -7.68
N GLY A 157 15.38 13.61 -6.59
CA GLY A 157 14.29 14.45 -6.14
C GLY A 157 13.98 15.59 -7.12
N SER A 158 14.97 16.24 -7.71
CA SER A 158 14.75 17.31 -8.69
C SER A 158 14.11 16.77 -9.97
N LEU A 159 14.59 15.64 -10.50
CA LEU A 159 14.01 14.99 -11.66
C LEU A 159 12.56 14.51 -11.37
N SER A 160 12.38 13.89 -10.21
CA SER A 160 11.04 13.42 -9.80
C SER A 160 10.06 14.57 -9.63
N ALA A 161 10.48 15.73 -9.10
CA ALA A 161 9.61 16.88 -8.92
C ALA A 161 8.99 17.37 -10.25
N VAL A 162 9.80 17.44 -11.31
CA VAL A 162 9.32 17.86 -12.63
C VAL A 162 8.40 16.80 -13.24
N MET A 163 8.86 15.54 -13.29
CA MET A 163 8.08 14.44 -13.88
C MET A 163 6.77 14.23 -13.15
N VAL A 164 6.83 14.14 -11.83
CA VAL A 164 5.66 13.94 -10.97
C VAL A 164 4.74 15.14 -11.02
N GLY A 165 5.28 16.37 -11.06
CA GLY A 165 4.48 17.58 -11.20
C GLY A 165 3.62 17.58 -12.47
N ILE A 166 4.22 17.26 -13.62
CA ILE A 166 3.50 17.13 -14.89
C ILE A 166 2.43 16.03 -14.79
N PHE A 167 2.78 14.88 -14.22
CA PHE A 167 1.85 13.77 -14.07
C PHE A 167 0.67 14.11 -13.15
N VAL A 168 0.94 14.70 -11.97
CA VAL A 168 -0.09 15.06 -10.98
C VAL A 168 -1.04 16.09 -11.54
N LEU A 169 -0.51 17.20 -12.07
CA LEU A 169 -1.33 18.27 -12.65
C LEU A 169 -2.12 17.79 -13.87
N GLY A 170 -1.47 16.99 -14.72
CA GLY A 170 -2.11 16.40 -15.90
C GLY A 170 -3.22 15.42 -15.51
N ALA A 171 -2.98 14.54 -14.54
CA ALA A 171 -3.96 13.57 -14.06
C ALA A 171 -5.17 14.26 -13.42
N VAL A 172 -4.94 15.24 -12.52
CA VAL A 172 -6.01 16.01 -11.89
C VAL A 172 -6.82 16.75 -12.97
N GLY A 173 -6.15 17.47 -13.86
CA GLY A 173 -6.83 18.19 -14.95
C GLY A 173 -7.63 17.27 -15.88
N MET A 174 -7.07 16.13 -16.24
CA MET A 174 -7.73 15.12 -17.08
C MET A 174 -8.98 14.53 -16.42
N VAL A 175 -8.91 14.20 -15.13
CA VAL A 175 -10.06 13.66 -14.39
C VAL A 175 -11.16 14.71 -14.26
N LEU A 176 -10.83 15.97 -13.95
CA LEU A 176 -11.80 17.06 -13.89
C LEU A 176 -12.44 17.32 -15.26
N TRP A 177 -11.65 17.34 -16.34
CA TRP A 177 -12.15 17.51 -17.69
C TRP A 177 -13.08 16.36 -18.12
N LEU A 178 -12.68 15.12 -17.84
CA LEU A 178 -13.47 13.92 -18.17
C LEU A 178 -14.74 13.85 -17.33
N GLY A 179 -14.68 14.23 -16.05
CA GLY A 179 -15.80 14.31 -15.14
C GLY A 179 -16.88 15.27 -15.67
N ARG A 180 -16.46 16.47 -16.07
CA ARG A 180 -17.37 17.44 -16.72
C ARG A 180 -17.97 16.88 -18.02
N ARG A 181 -17.16 16.25 -18.86
CA ARG A 181 -17.64 15.69 -20.13
C ARG A 181 -18.61 14.52 -19.93
N ARG A 182 -18.44 13.75 -18.87
CA ARG A 182 -19.31 12.63 -18.50
C ARG A 182 -20.46 13.02 -17.57
N LYS A 183 -20.60 14.32 -17.24
CA LYS A 183 -21.63 14.85 -16.35
C LYS A 183 -21.61 14.20 -14.95
N ILE A 184 -20.42 13.87 -14.46
CA ILE A 184 -20.20 13.39 -13.09
C ILE A 184 -20.35 14.58 -12.14
N PRO A 185 -20.97 14.42 -10.94
CA PRO A 185 -21.06 15.50 -9.95
C PRO A 185 -19.69 16.15 -9.67
N ASN A 186 -19.67 17.47 -9.51
CA ASN A 186 -18.42 18.20 -9.30
C ASN A 186 -17.71 17.77 -8.03
N SER A 187 -18.45 17.51 -6.95
CA SER A 187 -17.92 16.96 -5.69
C SER A 187 -17.22 15.63 -5.90
N MET A 188 -17.84 14.68 -6.60
CA MET A 188 -17.27 13.39 -6.91
C MET A 188 -16.05 13.51 -7.85
N SER A 189 -16.13 14.37 -8.87
CA SER A 189 -15.00 14.63 -9.78
C SER A 189 -13.80 15.22 -9.02
N GLY A 190 -14.05 16.10 -8.05
CA GLY A 190 -13.03 16.70 -7.20
C GLY A 190 -12.31 15.68 -6.35
N VAL A 191 -13.03 14.86 -5.56
CA VAL A 191 -12.38 13.82 -4.73
C VAL A 191 -11.67 12.76 -5.56
N LEU A 192 -12.25 12.37 -6.70
CA LEU A 192 -11.65 11.39 -7.61
C LEU A 192 -10.35 11.94 -8.22
N SER A 193 -10.34 13.22 -8.62
CA SER A 193 -9.14 13.86 -9.19
C SER A 193 -8.01 13.96 -8.19
N ALA A 194 -8.30 14.37 -6.95
CA ALA A 194 -7.32 14.40 -5.87
C ALA A 194 -6.75 13.01 -5.58
N GLY A 195 -7.62 12.02 -5.46
CA GLY A 195 -7.23 10.64 -5.20
C GLY A 195 -6.37 10.05 -6.30
N MET A 196 -6.75 10.22 -7.56
CA MET A 196 -5.99 9.71 -8.70
C MET A 196 -4.70 10.49 -9.00
N GLY A 197 -4.67 11.78 -8.68
CA GLY A 197 -3.48 12.60 -8.92
C GLY A 197 -2.40 12.45 -7.87
N VAL A 198 -2.75 12.27 -6.59
CA VAL A 198 -1.78 12.38 -5.50
C VAL A 198 -1.50 11.03 -4.82
N CYS A 199 -2.14 10.72 -3.70
CA CYS A 199 -1.79 9.56 -2.88
C CYS A 199 -2.99 8.61 -2.61
N GLY A 200 -3.99 8.66 -3.44
CA GLY A 200 -5.16 7.81 -3.31
C GLY A 200 -6.05 8.21 -2.14
N VAL A 201 -6.12 7.37 -1.13
CA VAL A 201 -7.07 7.51 0.00
C VAL A 201 -6.90 8.81 0.77
N SER A 202 -5.66 9.18 1.13
CA SER A 202 -5.40 10.38 1.94
C SER A 202 -5.79 11.67 1.20
N ALA A 203 -5.50 11.74 -0.10
CA ALA A 203 -5.88 12.89 -0.93
C ALA A 203 -7.39 12.99 -1.13
N THR A 204 -8.08 11.87 -1.32
CA THR A 204 -9.55 11.81 -1.37
C THR A 204 -10.18 12.39 -0.10
N VAL A 205 -9.68 11.94 1.07
CA VAL A 205 -10.20 12.40 2.38
C VAL A 205 -9.88 13.88 2.61
N ALA A 206 -8.68 14.34 2.23
CA ALA A 206 -8.29 15.75 2.37
C ALA A 206 -9.08 16.69 1.45
N ALA A 207 -9.41 16.26 0.23
CA ALA A 207 -10.19 17.04 -0.71
C ALA A 207 -11.69 17.03 -0.40
N ALA A 208 -12.19 16.01 0.27
CA ALA A 208 -13.62 15.81 0.51
C ALA A 208 -14.35 17.01 1.16
N PRO A 209 -13.84 17.62 2.26
CA PRO A 209 -14.49 18.79 2.85
C PRO A 209 -14.44 20.01 1.94
N VAL A 210 -13.41 20.14 1.11
CA VAL A 210 -13.18 21.27 0.21
C VAL A 210 -14.21 21.31 -0.93
N VAL A 211 -14.50 20.14 -1.51
CA VAL A 211 -15.48 20.00 -2.60
C VAL A 211 -16.84 19.52 -2.10
N GLN A 212 -17.07 19.54 -0.78
CA GLN A 212 -18.32 19.14 -0.14
C GLN A 212 -18.81 17.74 -0.57
N ALA A 213 -17.89 16.80 -0.71
CA ALA A 213 -18.19 15.45 -1.17
C ALA A 213 -19.04 14.65 -0.17
N LYS A 214 -20.01 13.94 -0.67
CA LYS A 214 -20.86 13.04 0.13
C LYS A 214 -20.09 11.78 0.53
N SER A 215 -20.44 11.19 1.68
CA SER A 215 -19.80 9.96 2.18
C SER A 215 -19.80 8.81 1.16
N VAL A 216 -20.85 8.70 0.36
CA VAL A 216 -20.97 7.68 -0.70
C VAL A 216 -19.95 7.94 -1.82
N GLU A 217 -19.74 9.20 -2.20
CA GLU A 217 -18.76 9.58 -3.24
C GLU A 217 -17.34 9.32 -2.78
N ILE A 218 -17.04 9.61 -1.51
CA ILE A 218 -15.76 9.31 -0.87
C ILE A 218 -15.52 7.79 -0.87
N ALA A 219 -16.48 7.00 -0.42
CA ALA A 219 -16.38 5.55 -0.34
C ALA A 219 -16.19 4.91 -1.73
N TYR A 220 -16.96 5.36 -2.73
CA TYR A 220 -16.83 4.92 -4.12
C TYR A 220 -15.44 5.25 -4.68
N THR A 221 -14.96 6.46 -4.47
CA THR A 221 -13.63 6.91 -4.93
C THR A 221 -12.53 6.07 -4.30
N ILE A 222 -12.56 5.89 -2.97
CA ILE A 222 -11.58 5.07 -2.26
C ILE A 222 -11.60 3.62 -2.77
N GLY A 223 -12.79 3.01 -2.91
CA GLY A 223 -12.95 1.66 -3.41
C GLY A 223 -12.36 1.49 -4.81
N THR A 224 -12.67 2.41 -5.72
CA THR A 224 -12.15 2.39 -7.09
C THR A 224 -10.62 2.50 -7.12
N ILE A 225 -10.04 3.44 -6.36
CA ILE A 225 -8.59 3.65 -6.29
C ILE A 225 -7.88 2.42 -5.72
N LEU A 226 -8.44 1.81 -4.68
CA LEU A 226 -7.83 0.64 -4.05
C LEU A 226 -7.85 -0.58 -4.99
N ILE A 227 -8.96 -0.83 -5.68
CA ILE A 227 -9.08 -1.94 -6.63
C ILE A 227 -8.08 -1.79 -7.78
N TRP A 228 -8.07 -0.62 -8.43
CA TRP A 228 -7.13 -0.35 -9.51
C TRP A 228 -5.67 -0.35 -9.04
N GLY A 229 -5.40 0.19 -7.86
CA GLY A 229 -4.06 0.19 -7.29
C GLY A 229 -3.56 -1.20 -6.97
N VAL A 230 -4.41 -2.10 -6.47
CA VAL A 230 -4.07 -3.53 -6.28
C VAL A 230 -3.82 -4.19 -7.65
N GLY A 231 -4.67 -3.94 -8.64
CA GLY A 231 -4.46 -4.43 -10.00
C GLY A 231 -3.10 -3.97 -10.57
N CYS A 232 -2.79 -2.68 -10.47
CA CYS A 232 -1.50 -2.14 -10.92
C CYS A 232 -0.31 -2.73 -10.14
N MET A 233 -0.45 -2.96 -8.84
CA MET A 233 0.60 -3.55 -8.01
C MET A 233 1.03 -4.94 -8.53
N PHE A 234 0.10 -5.74 -9.05
CA PHE A 234 0.41 -7.04 -9.64
C PHE A 234 0.86 -6.95 -11.10
N LEU A 235 0.23 -6.08 -11.88
CA LEU A 235 0.48 -6.00 -13.33
C LEU A 235 1.78 -5.27 -13.67
N PHE A 236 2.14 -4.22 -12.92
CA PHE A 236 3.33 -3.41 -13.23
C PHE A 236 4.63 -4.23 -13.20
N PRO A 237 4.91 -5.09 -12.19
CA PRO A 237 6.10 -5.92 -12.20
C PRO A 237 6.17 -6.84 -13.42
N VAL A 238 5.04 -7.44 -13.83
CA VAL A 238 4.96 -8.29 -15.01
C VAL A 238 5.33 -7.51 -16.27
N PHE A 239 4.70 -6.36 -16.47
CA PHE A 239 5.02 -5.48 -17.60
C PHE A 239 6.44 -4.93 -17.53
N GLY A 240 6.92 -4.61 -16.33
CA GLY A 240 8.29 -4.14 -16.11
C GLY A 240 9.33 -5.15 -16.57
N HIS A 241 9.13 -6.43 -16.26
CA HIS A 241 9.98 -7.50 -16.73
C HIS A 241 9.82 -7.76 -18.24
N MET A 242 8.60 -7.67 -18.78
CA MET A 242 8.36 -7.82 -20.22
C MET A 242 9.01 -6.72 -21.06
N LEU A 243 9.11 -5.51 -20.51
CA LEU A 243 9.73 -4.35 -21.15
C LEU A 243 11.23 -4.22 -20.83
N ASP A 244 11.79 -5.16 -20.08
CA ASP A 244 13.19 -5.17 -19.63
C ASP A 244 13.62 -3.85 -18.97
N LEU A 245 12.75 -3.33 -18.09
CA LEU A 245 13.01 -2.07 -17.40
C LEU A 245 14.11 -2.24 -16.34
N GLY A 246 15.02 -1.27 -16.27
CA GLY A 246 15.97 -1.19 -15.18
C GLY A 246 15.33 -0.78 -13.85
N HIS A 247 16.03 -1.00 -12.74
CA HIS A 247 15.54 -0.73 -11.38
C HIS A 247 15.07 0.71 -11.18
N ILE A 248 15.80 1.68 -11.73
CA ILE A 248 15.45 3.11 -11.65
C ILE A 248 14.21 3.41 -12.47
N GLN A 249 14.14 2.90 -13.70
CA GLN A 249 13.02 3.13 -14.62
C GLN A 249 11.73 2.54 -14.05
N PHE A 250 11.77 1.30 -13.57
CA PHE A 250 10.63 0.67 -12.94
C PHE A 250 10.22 1.38 -11.65
N GLY A 251 11.17 1.75 -10.80
CA GLY A 251 10.92 2.48 -9.57
C GLY A 251 10.21 3.83 -9.84
N ALA A 252 10.70 4.60 -10.81
CA ALA A 252 10.09 5.86 -11.21
C ALA A 252 8.67 5.66 -11.76
N TRP A 253 8.46 4.65 -12.61
CA TRP A 253 7.15 4.31 -13.16
C TRP A 253 6.17 3.86 -12.08
N ALA A 254 6.55 2.91 -11.23
CA ALA A 254 5.73 2.42 -10.13
C ALA A 254 5.38 3.52 -9.12
N GLY A 255 6.36 4.31 -8.70
CA GLY A 255 6.19 5.42 -7.75
C GLY A 255 5.29 6.53 -8.28
N THR A 256 5.28 6.76 -9.61
CA THR A 256 4.42 7.75 -10.24
C THR A 256 3.03 7.19 -10.55
N GLY A 257 2.93 5.94 -11.04
CA GLY A 257 1.69 5.36 -11.55
C GLY A 257 0.81 4.69 -10.50
N ILE A 258 1.38 4.11 -9.45
CA ILE A 258 0.63 3.43 -8.39
C ILE A 258 0.33 4.43 -7.27
N LEU A 259 -0.93 4.56 -6.90
CA LEU A 259 -1.41 5.67 -6.08
C LEU A 259 -1.15 5.53 -4.58
N ASN A 260 -1.10 4.33 -4.06
CA ASN A 260 -0.98 4.06 -2.63
C ASN A 260 0.44 3.60 -2.28
N SER A 261 1.08 4.23 -1.29
CA SER A 261 2.46 3.90 -0.87
C SER A 261 2.68 2.42 -0.55
N ALA A 262 1.71 1.76 0.09
CA ALA A 262 1.81 0.32 0.36
C ALA A 262 1.84 -0.52 -0.92
N GLN A 263 1.05 -0.13 -1.92
CA GLN A 263 1.00 -0.79 -3.22
C GLN A 263 2.24 -0.48 -4.06
N VAL A 264 2.79 0.74 -3.96
CA VAL A 264 4.08 1.12 -4.55
C VAL A 264 5.20 0.24 -4.01
N ALA A 265 5.30 0.14 -2.67
CA ALA A 265 6.30 -0.72 -2.03
C ALA A 265 6.11 -2.19 -2.42
N GLY A 266 4.87 -2.67 -2.47
CA GLY A 266 4.54 -4.03 -2.92
C GLY A 266 5.01 -4.30 -4.34
N ALA A 267 4.72 -3.41 -5.28
CA ALA A 267 5.14 -3.53 -6.68
C ALA A 267 6.67 -3.46 -6.83
N ALA A 268 7.33 -2.54 -6.12
CA ALA A 268 8.80 -2.38 -6.19
C ALA A 268 9.53 -3.62 -5.66
N LEU A 269 9.08 -4.19 -4.54
CA LEU A 269 9.61 -5.42 -3.98
C LEU A 269 9.22 -6.65 -4.81
N ALA A 270 8.10 -6.62 -5.52
CA ALA A 270 7.73 -7.67 -6.45
C ALA A 270 8.65 -7.68 -7.67
N PHE A 271 9.06 -6.50 -8.15
CA PHE A 271 10.00 -6.37 -9.28
C PHE A 271 11.43 -6.75 -8.88
N GLN A 272 11.89 -6.32 -7.71
CA GLN A 272 13.25 -6.61 -7.20
C GLN A 272 13.18 -7.19 -5.77
N PRO A 273 12.94 -8.51 -5.61
CA PRO A 273 12.78 -9.12 -4.28
C PRO A 273 14.03 -9.13 -3.42
N ASP A 274 15.21 -9.21 -4.06
CA ASP A 274 16.50 -9.38 -3.38
C ASP A 274 17.27 -8.05 -3.20
N GLY A 275 16.65 -6.92 -3.58
CA GLY A 275 17.26 -5.60 -3.50
C GLY A 275 16.30 -4.52 -3.02
N ILE A 276 16.85 -3.38 -2.62
CA ILE A 276 16.07 -2.22 -2.15
C ILE A 276 16.15 -1.02 -3.09
N GLU A 277 16.88 -1.13 -4.18
CA GLU A 277 17.15 -0.01 -5.10
C GLU A 277 15.88 0.47 -5.79
N THR A 278 15.11 -0.47 -6.35
CA THR A 278 13.81 -0.17 -6.96
C THR A 278 12.85 0.44 -5.95
N LEU A 279 12.81 -0.09 -4.71
CA LEU A 279 11.97 0.42 -3.64
C LEU A 279 12.35 1.85 -3.25
N LYS A 280 13.66 2.14 -3.13
CA LYS A 280 14.15 3.49 -2.86
C LYS A 280 13.63 4.47 -3.91
N VAL A 281 13.89 4.22 -5.19
CA VAL A 281 13.46 5.12 -6.27
C VAL A 281 11.94 5.28 -6.28
N ALA A 282 11.19 4.18 -6.16
CA ALA A 282 9.74 4.21 -6.16
C ALA A 282 9.17 5.07 -5.01
N GLU A 283 9.75 4.96 -3.82
CA GLU A 283 9.31 5.78 -2.68
C GLU A 283 9.69 7.25 -2.81
N ILE A 284 10.85 7.60 -3.42
CA ILE A 284 11.18 9.01 -3.72
C ILE A 284 10.11 9.63 -4.63
N PHE A 285 9.74 8.96 -5.71
CA PHE A 285 8.71 9.45 -6.62
C PHE A 285 7.34 9.52 -5.94
N ASN A 286 6.99 8.52 -5.12
CA ASN A 286 5.76 8.50 -4.36
C ASN A 286 5.69 9.64 -3.32
N ILE A 287 6.75 9.88 -2.53
CA ILE A 287 6.81 10.97 -1.55
C ILE A 287 6.74 12.33 -2.25
N THR A 288 7.49 12.50 -3.34
CA THR A 288 7.44 13.74 -4.15
C THR A 288 6.02 14.03 -4.60
N ARG A 289 5.27 13.02 -5.03
CA ARG A 289 3.86 13.17 -5.41
C ARG A 289 2.99 13.64 -4.24
N VAL A 290 3.20 13.10 -3.04
CA VAL A 290 2.47 13.51 -1.84
C VAL A 290 2.70 14.98 -1.49
N LEU A 291 3.88 15.52 -1.78
CA LEU A 291 4.17 16.95 -1.56
C LEU A 291 3.32 17.89 -2.40
N PHE A 292 2.73 17.42 -3.49
CA PHE A 292 1.78 18.20 -4.28
C PHE A 292 0.38 18.29 -3.65
N LEU A 293 0.09 17.54 -2.57
CA LEU A 293 -1.23 17.49 -1.95
C LEU A 293 -1.79 18.90 -1.60
N PRO A 294 -1.06 19.77 -0.89
CA PRO A 294 -1.58 21.11 -0.57
C PRO A 294 -1.90 21.94 -1.81
N ILE A 295 -1.07 21.83 -2.85
CA ILE A 295 -1.27 22.56 -4.11
C ILE A 295 -2.54 22.09 -4.81
N ILE A 296 -2.78 20.78 -4.84
CA ILE A 296 -3.97 20.21 -5.48
C ILE A 296 -5.22 20.53 -4.68
N VAL A 297 -5.17 20.46 -3.36
CA VAL A 297 -6.32 20.82 -2.52
C VAL A 297 -6.69 22.27 -2.69
N LEU A 298 -5.72 23.18 -2.74
CA LEU A 298 -5.94 24.61 -3.04
C LEU A 298 -6.52 24.81 -4.44
N TRP A 299 -5.97 24.12 -5.45
CA TRP A 299 -6.52 24.18 -6.81
C TRP A 299 -7.99 23.75 -6.86
N LEU A 300 -8.32 22.63 -6.19
CA LEU A 300 -9.69 22.14 -6.12
C LEU A 300 -10.63 23.08 -5.38
N ALA A 301 -10.16 23.75 -4.32
CA ALA A 301 -10.93 24.77 -3.62
C ALA A 301 -11.34 25.90 -4.58
N ILE A 302 -10.37 26.47 -5.30
CA ILE A 302 -10.60 27.54 -6.27
C ILE A 302 -11.49 27.06 -7.42
N TRP A 303 -11.25 25.86 -7.92
CA TRP A 303 -12.01 25.28 -9.03
C TRP A 303 -13.47 25.03 -8.64
N TYR A 304 -13.71 24.48 -7.44
CA TYR A 304 -15.05 24.15 -6.95
C TYR A 304 -15.88 25.43 -6.71
N VAL A 305 -15.30 26.41 -6.04
CA VAL A 305 -15.98 27.69 -5.79
C VAL A 305 -16.38 28.38 -7.09
N ARG A 306 -15.47 28.45 -8.08
CA ARG A 306 -15.77 29.06 -9.39
C ARG A 306 -16.89 28.34 -10.14
N LEU A 307 -17.11 27.08 -9.92
CA LEU A 307 -18.19 26.33 -10.55
C LEU A 307 -19.53 26.56 -9.86
N GLU A 308 -19.52 26.62 -8.53
CA GLU A 308 -20.73 26.90 -7.74
C GLU A 308 -21.22 28.36 -7.91
N GLU A 309 -20.29 29.32 -8.07
CA GLU A 309 -20.63 30.71 -8.39
C GLU A 309 -21.32 30.87 -9.75
N THR A 310 -21.14 29.89 -10.64
CA THR A 310 -21.80 29.91 -11.97
C THR A 310 -23.25 29.39 -11.91
N ASP A 311 -23.64 28.77 -10.78
CA ASP A 311 -25.01 28.30 -10.57
C ASP A 311 -25.78 29.32 -9.72
N PRO A 312 -26.88 29.96 -10.23
CA PRO A 312 -27.49 31.15 -9.61
C PRO A 312 -28.30 30.89 -8.34
N GLY A 313 -27.73 30.14 -7.38
CA GLY A 313 -28.42 29.79 -6.13
C GLY A 313 -27.53 29.69 -4.87
N HIS A 314 -26.23 29.66 -4.99
CA HIS A 314 -25.32 29.47 -3.83
C HIS A 314 -24.09 30.38 -3.91
N THR A 315 -24.05 31.40 -3.07
CA THR A 315 -22.83 32.20 -2.84
C THR A 315 -21.94 31.49 -1.85
N VAL A 316 -20.92 30.77 -2.30
CA VAL A 316 -19.88 30.17 -1.44
C VAL A 316 -18.71 31.15 -1.33
N ASN A 317 -18.45 31.67 -0.13
CA ASN A 317 -17.33 32.58 0.11
C ASN A 317 -16.02 31.78 0.19
N VAL A 318 -15.06 32.04 -0.72
CA VAL A 318 -13.75 31.41 -0.79
C VAL A 318 -13.00 31.50 0.55
N GLY A 319 -13.14 32.63 1.25
CA GLY A 319 -12.54 32.84 2.58
C GLY A 319 -13.03 31.81 3.61
N THR A 320 -14.34 31.58 3.66
CA THR A 320 -14.96 30.64 4.60
C THR A 320 -14.51 29.20 4.34
N VAL A 321 -14.36 28.82 3.09
CA VAL A 321 -13.91 27.46 2.73
C VAL A 321 -12.44 27.23 3.09
N ILE A 322 -11.59 28.23 2.93
CA ILE A 322 -10.15 28.11 3.21
C ILE A 322 -9.83 28.29 4.69
N PHE A 323 -10.49 29.21 5.40
CA PHE A 323 -10.12 29.57 6.78
C PHE A 323 -10.93 28.87 7.88
N GLU A 324 -12.15 28.39 7.60
CA GLU A 324 -12.96 27.69 8.61
C GLU A 324 -12.82 26.16 8.56
N LYS A 325 -12.28 25.59 7.48
CA LYS A 325 -12.18 24.14 7.30
C LYS A 325 -10.73 23.61 7.22
N PHE A 326 -9.73 24.48 7.35
CA PHE A 326 -8.33 24.17 7.52
C PHE A 326 -7.82 24.70 8.86
#